data_8bb1eacf3a53f752c1e470a416bef262
#
_entry.id   8bb1eacf3a53f752c1e470a416bef262
#
_cell.length_a   1.000
_cell.length_b   1.000
_cell.length_c   1.000
_cell.angle_alpha   90.00
_cell.angle_beta   90.00
_cell.angle_gamma   90.00
#
_symmetry.space_group_name_H-M   'P 1'
#
loop_
_entity.id
_entity.type
_entity.pdbx_description
1 polymer ?
#
loop_
_entity_poly.entity_id
_entity_poly.type
_entity_poly.pdbx_seq_one_letter_code
_entity_poly.pdbx_strand_id
1 'polypeptide(L)'
;NRKDRLYMETFNFSVPQDITVGKGSLSKLPEIAKKLGGKHALIISGPHLEKMGLVKKAADYLASVDIKADTFTDIEANPSVTTVEKATAKYLESGADFIVAFGGGSPMDVAKAVGVVAKYGGSVTDYEGAHKVPGPIVPLIAIPTTAGTGSEVTAFSVITDHSRNYKLTVFSYEILPKYAILD
;
A
#
# COMPACT_ATOMS: atom_id res chain seq x y z
N ASN A 1 -0.22 48.04 10.82
CA ASN A 1 0.36 46.82 11.37
C ASN A 1 -0.74 45.81 11.77
N ARG A 2 -1.31 45.19 10.77
CA ARG A 2 -2.16 44.01 10.96
C ARG A 2 -1.24 42.80 11.13
N LYS A 3 -1.16 42.31 12.35
CA LYS A 3 -0.65 40.98 12.61
C LYS A 3 -1.72 39.99 12.08
N ASP A 4 -1.48 39.44 10.92
CA ASP A 4 -2.27 38.32 10.45
C ASP A 4 -1.96 37.13 11.37
N ARG A 5 -2.82 36.95 12.37
CA ARG A 5 -2.89 35.68 13.11
C ARG A 5 -3.42 34.66 12.13
N LEU A 6 -2.53 33.76 11.70
CA LEU A 6 -2.96 32.47 11.14
C LEU A 6 -3.80 31.79 12.24
N TYR A 7 -5.12 31.88 12.10
CA TYR A 7 -5.99 30.98 12.83
C TYR A 7 -5.84 29.62 12.16
N MET A 8 -5.12 28.72 12.82
CA MET A 8 -5.25 27.31 12.49
C MET A 8 -6.67 26.92 12.86
N GLU A 9 -7.51 26.71 11.85
CA GLU A 9 -8.80 26.09 12.08
C GLU A 9 -8.57 24.71 12.69
N THR A 10 -9.18 24.46 13.82
CA THR A 10 -9.12 23.16 14.46
C THR A 10 -9.94 22.20 13.61
N PHE A 11 -9.29 21.22 13.02
CA PHE A 11 -9.98 20.15 12.31
C PHE A 11 -9.76 18.82 13.02
N ASN A 12 -10.80 18.02 13.07
CA ASN A 12 -10.70 16.67 13.58
C ASN A 12 -10.22 15.75 12.46
N PHE A 13 -9.12 15.06 12.72
CA PHE A 13 -8.58 14.05 11.85
C PHE A 13 -8.85 12.68 12.46
N SER A 14 -9.67 11.89 11.80
CA SER A 14 -9.92 10.51 12.19
C SER A 14 -9.52 9.59 11.06
N VAL A 15 -8.54 8.74 11.30
CA VAL A 15 -8.11 7.70 10.35
C VAL A 15 -8.58 6.37 10.90
N PRO A 16 -9.54 5.70 10.23
CA PRO A 16 -9.97 4.36 10.63
C PRO A 16 -8.92 3.33 10.20
N GLN A 17 -7.81 3.28 10.93
CA GLN A 17 -6.73 2.33 10.71
C GLN A 17 -6.55 1.47 11.95
N ASP A 18 -6.52 0.15 11.75
CA ASP A 18 -6.24 -0.83 12.78
C ASP A 18 -4.76 -1.19 12.75
N ILE A 19 -4.05 -0.99 13.86
CA ILE A 19 -2.60 -1.23 13.95
C ILE A 19 -2.35 -2.33 14.97
N THR A 20 -1.71 -3.42 14.52
CA THR A 20 -1.25 -4.53 15.36
C THR A 20 0.26 -4.41 15.54
N VAL A 21 0.73 -4.34 16.79
CA VAL A 21 2.16 -4.15 17.12
C VAL A 21 2.63 -5.29 18.01
N GLY A 22 3.80 -5.83 17.71
CA GLY A 22 4.46 -6.79 18.58
C GLY A 22 5.31 -7.80 17.82
N LYS A 23 6.30 -8.34 18.48
CA LYS A 23 7.17 -9.39 17.94
C LYS A 23 6.34 -10.63 17.56
N GLY A 24 6.51 -11.11 16.35
CA GLY A 24 5.75 -12.23 15.81
C GLY A 24 4.34 -11.88 15.34
N SER A 25 4.01 -10.60 15.24
CA SER A 25 2.67 -10.14 14.83
C SER A 25 2.34 -10.47 13.36
N LEU A 26 3.33 -10.84 12.53
CA LEU A 26 3.07 -11.38 11.19
C LEU A 26 2.12 -12.58 11.23
N SER A 27 2.15 -13.38 12.30
CA SER A 27 1.23 -14.50 12.50
C SER A 27 -0.24 -14.08 12.60
N LYS A 28 -0.53 -12.81 12.78
CA LYS A 28 -1.89 -12.24 12.81
C LYS A 28 -2.44 -11.95 11.40
N LEU A 29 -1.62 -12.05 10.37
CA LEU A 29 -2.05 -11.79 9.00
C LEU A 29 -3.29 -12.60 8.58
N PRO A 30 -3.40 -13.92 8.88
CA PRO A 30 -4.60 -14.67 8.55
C PRO A 30 -5.88 -14.12 9.18
N GLU A 31 -5.83 -13.79 10.46
CA GLU A 31 -6.96 -13.22 11.20
C GLU A 31 -7.40 -11.88 10.63
N ILE A 32 -6.43 -11.01 10.33
CA ILE A 32 -6.69 -9.68 9.75
C ILE A 32 -7.27 -9.80 8.34
N ALA A 33 -6.74 -10.68 7.51
CA ALA A 33 -7.25 -10.92 6.17
C ALA A 33 -8.69 -11.45 6.16
N LYS A 34 -9.02 -12.35 7.09
CA LYS A 34 -10.39 -12.80 7.30
C LYS A 34 -11.32 -11.68 7.76
N LYS A 35 -10.88 -10.87 8.70
CA LYS A 35 -11.62 -9.70 9.19
C LYS A 35 -11.90 -8.70 8.07
N LEU A 36 -10.96 -8.54 7.14
CA LEU A 36 -11.13 -7.74 5.94
C LEU A 36 -12.15 -8.32 4.96
N GLY A 37 -12.41 -9.62 5.04
CA GLY A 37 -13.28 -10.35 4.11
C GLY A 37 -12.57 -10.75 2.80
N GLY A 38 -11.25 -10.69 2.77
CA GLY A 38 -10.45 -11.03 1.59
C GLY A 38 -10.42 -12.53 1.32
N LYS A 39 -10.42 -12.91 0.05
CA LYS A 39 -10.35 -14.30 -0.40
C LYS A 39 -9.14 -14.62 -1.25
N HIS A 40 -8.57 -13.60 -1.89
CA HIS A 40 -7.42 -13.73 -2.77
C HIS A 40 -6.56 -12.48 -2.69
N ALA A 41 -5.32 -12.64 -2.23
CA ALA A 41 -4.37 -11.55 -2.05
C ALA A 41 -3.43 -11.40 -3.24
N LEU A 42 -3.01 -10.16 -3.52
CA LEU A 42 -1.74 -9.90 -4.18
C LEU A 42 -0.76 -9.37 -3.13
N ILE A 43 0.33 -10.08 -2.91
CA ILE A 43 1.42 -9.62 -2.05
C ILE A 43 2.38 -8.80 -2.90
N ILE A 44 2.48 -7.52 -2.61
CA ILE A 44 3.43 -6.60 -3.23
C ILE A 44 4.60 -6.42 -2.29
N SER A 45 5.79 -6.82 -2.73
CA SER A 45 7.00 -6.82 -1.93
C SER A 45 8.22 -6.55 -2.80
N GLY A 46 9.41 -6.54 -2.22
CA GLY A 46 10.64 -6.40 -2.94
C GLY A 46 11.37 -7.73 -3.13
N PRO A 47 12.38 -7.77 -4.05
CA PRO A 47 13.13 -8.98 -4.32
C PRO A 47 13.95 -9.47 -3.12
N HIS A 48 14.34 -8.58 -2.23
CA HIS A 48 15.10 -8.94 -1.03
C HIS A 48 14.28 -9.80 -0.07
N LEU A 49 13.05 -9.40 0.25
CA LEU A 49 12.18 -10.17 1.13
C LEU A 49 11.73 -11.49 0.50
N GLU A 50 11.54 -11.50 -0.82
CA GLU A 50 11.28 -12.73 -1.56
C GLU A 50 12.42 -13.72 -1.40
N LYS A 51 13.65 -13.25 -1.60
CA LYS A 51 14.87 -14.07 -1.47
C LYS A 51 15.08 -14.61 -0.06
N MET A 52 14.67 -13.85 0.96
CA MET A 52 14.73 -14.27 2.36
C MET A 52 13.64 -15.29 2.73
N GLY A 53 12.70 -15.59 1.84
CA GLY A 53 11.58 -16.48 2.09
C GLY A 53 10.42 -15.86 2.88
N LEU A 54 10.46 -14.55 3.17
CA LEU A 54 9.44 -13.87 3.95
C LEU A 54 8.13 -13.69 3.17
N VAL A 55 8.21 -13.46 1.86
CA VAL A 55 7.02 -13.38 1.01
C VAL A 55 6.29 -14.73 0.98
N LYS A 56 7.04 -15.83 0.85
CA LYS A 56 6.47 -17.18 0.94
C LYS A 56 5.84 -17.44 2.30
N LYS A 57 6.48 -16.99 3.39
CA LYS A 57 5.94 -17.12 4.75
C LYS A 57 4.59 -16.40 4.89
N ALA A 58 4.47 -15.20 4.36
CA ALA A 58 3.20 -14.46 4.34
C ALA A 58 2.12 -15.20 3.52
N ALA A 59 2.49 -15.72 2.34
CA ALA A 59 1.59 -16.52 1.51
C ALA A 59 1.12 -17.80 2.22
N ASP A 60 2.01 -18.47 2.95
CA ASP A 60 1.68 -19.68 3.71
C ASP A 60 0.73 -19.37 4.87
N TYR A 61 0.91 -18.23 5.55
CA TYR A 61 -0.04 -17.77 6.55
C TYR A 61 -1.44 -17.56 5.97
N LEU A 62 -1.54 -16.95 4.81
CA LEU A 62 -2.82 -16.76 4.13
C LEU A 62 -3.43 -18.10 3.69
N ALA A 63 -2.62 -19.00 3.16
CA ALA A 63 -3.08 -20.34 2.76
C ALA A 63 -3.64 -21.15 3.92
N SER A 64 -3.16 -20.92 5.14
CA SER A 64 -3.65 -21.61 6.35
C SER A 64 -5.12 -21.34 6.67
N VAL A 65 -5.70 -20.29 6.07
CA VAL A 65 -7.12 -19.94 6.18
C VAL A 65 -7.82 -19.91 4.82
N ASP A 66 -7.31 -20.69 3.87
CA ASP A 66 -7.87 -20.84 2.52
C ASP A 66 -7.89 -19.52 1.71
N ILE A 67 -6.96 -18.62 1.97
CA ILE A 67 -6.76 -17.41 1.19
C ILE A 67 -5.61 -17.64 0.22
N LYS A 68 -5.90 -17.62 -1.09
CA LYS A 68 -4.89 -17.72 -2.14
C LYS A 68 -4.08 -16.41 -2.19
N ALA A 69 -2.80 -16.53 -2.50
CA ALA A 69 -1.92 -15.37 -2.67
C ALA A 69 -1.10 -15.51 -3.96
N ASP A 70 -1.15 -14.48 -4.78
CA ASP A 70 -0.19 -14.22 -5.84
C ASP A 70 0.79 -13.17 -5.37
N THR A 71 1.92 -13.03 -6.05
CA THR A 71 3.00 -12.12 -5.65
C THR A 71 3.47 -11.24 -6.79
N PHE A 72 3.87 -10.03 -6.47
CA PHE A 72 4.59 -9.13 -7.34
C PHE A 72 5.78 -8.56 -6.58
N THR A 73 6.99 -8.88 -6.99
CA THR A 73 8.23 -8.54 -6.27
C THR A 73 9.26 -7.80 -7.14
N ASP A 74 8.95 -7.56 -8.40
CA ASP A 74 9.81 -6.82 -9.33
C ASP A 74 9.68 -5.31 -9.09
N ILE A 75 10.18 -4.87 -7.93
CA ILE A 75 10.13 -3.48 -7.49
C ILE A 75 11.56 -2.98 -7.25
N GLU A 76 11.92 -1.94 -8.01
CA GLU A 76 13.16 -1.19 -7.83
C GLU A 76 13.05 -0.14 -6.71
N ALA A 77 14.18 0.35 -6.24
CA ALA A 77 14.22 1.57 -5.45
C ALA A 77 13.69 2.75 -6.29
N ASN A 78 12.92 3.65 -5.69
CA ASN A 78 12.22 4.72 -6.41
C ASN A 78 11.36 4.17 -7.56
N PRO A 79 10.28 3.44 -7.24
CA PRO A 79 9.47 2.76 -8.24
C PRO A 79 8.85 3.74 -9.23
N SER A 80 8.73 3.29 -10.47
CA SER A 80 8.27 4.10 -11.59
C SER A 80 6.79 3.89 -11.90
N VAL A 81 6.25 4.76 -12.74
CA VAL A 81 4.92 4.62 -13.35
C VAL A 81 4.79 3.25 -14.04
N THR A 82 5.83 2.82 -14.76
CA THR A 82 5.84 1.50 -15.41
C THR A 82 5.73 0.35 -14.41
N THR A 83 6.39 0.43 -13.27
CA THR A 83 6.27 -0.57 -12.20
C THR A 83 4.85 -0.65 -11.67
N VAL A 84 4.20 0.50 -11.45
CA VAL A 84 2.78 0.54 -11.06
C VAL A 84 1.89 -0.11 -12.10
N GLU A 85 2.12 0.16 -13.38
CA GLU A 85 1.35 -0.45 -14.48
C GLU A 85 1.48 -1.98 -14.48
N LYS A 86 2.70 -2.50 -14.35
CA LYS A 86 2.95 -3.95 -14.28
C LYS A 86 2.30 -4.59 -13.06
N ALA A 87 2.43 -3.97 -11.91
CA ALA A 87 1.82 -4.47 -10.67
C ALA A 87 0.29 -4.44 -10.74
N THR A 88 -0.29 -3.40 -11.33
CA THR A 88 -1.74 -3.29 -11.55
C THR A 88 -2.23 -4.39 -12.49
N ALA A 89 -1.52 -4.64 -13.59
CA ALA A 89 -1.85 -5.72 -14.52
C ALA A 89 -1.83 -7.08 -13.81
N LYS A 90 -0.82 -7.32 -12.98
CA LYS A 90 -0.72 -8.55 -12.18
C LYS A 90 -1.90 -8.70 -11.21
N TYR A 91 -2.28 -7.62 -10.54
CA TYR A 91 -3.43 -7.59 -9.64
C TYR A 91 -4.72 -7.99 -10.37
N LEU A 92 -5.00 -7.35 -11.50
CA LEU A 92 -6.22 -7.61 -12.29
C LEU A 92 -6.23 -9.02 -12.88
N GLU A 93 -5.10 -9.49 -13.39
CA GLU A 93 -4.96 -10.83 -13.96
C GLU A 93 -5.13 -11.93 -12.91
N SER A 94 -4.63 -11.72 -11.70
CA SER A 94 -4.68 -12.71 -10.62
C SER A 94 -6.08 -12.97 -10.07
N GLY A 95 -6.99 -12.03 -10.21
CA GLY A 95 -8.29 -12.09 -9.57
C GLY A 95 -8.27 -11.75 -8.07
N ALA A 96 -7.20 -11.12 -7.60
CA ALA A 96 -7.11 -10.68 -6.21
C ALA A 96 -8.19 -9.67 -5.83
N ASP A 97 -8.59 -9.67 -4.57
CA ASP A 97 -9.58 -8.75 -4.03
C ASP A 97 -9.03 -7.87 -2.91
N PHE A 98 -7.78 -8.06 -2.52
CA PHE A 98 -7.06 -7.17 -1.61
C PHE A 98 -5.54 -7.26 -1.84
N ILE A 99 -4.82 -6.32 -1.25
CA ILE A 99 -3.37 -6.19 -1.38
C ILE A 99 -2.71 -6.30 -0.02
N VAL A 100 -1.60 -7.04 0.05
CA VAL A 100 -0.68 -7.04 1.18
C VAL A 100 0.60 -6.36 0.71
N ALA A 101 0.89 -5.19 1.27
CA ALA A 101 2.14 -4.47 1.03
C ALA A 101 3.17 -4.90 2.08
N PHE A 102 4.21 -5.60 1.67
CA PHE A 102 5.18 -6.19 2.57
C PHE A 102 6.59 -5.70 2.24
N GLY A 103 7.16 -4.86 3.08
CA GLY A 103 8.50 -4.34 2.87
C GLY A 103 8.68 -2.90 3.33
N GLY A 104 9.59 -2.19 2.66
CA GLY A 104 9.90 -0.80 2.92
C GLY A 104 8.98 0.18 2.18
N GLY A 105 9.45 1.41 2.00
CA GLY A 105 8.68 2.48 1.36
C GLY A 105 8.29 2.18 -0.08
N SER A 106 9.18 1.57 -0.88
CA SER A 106 8.90 1.29 -2.30
C SER A 106 7.73 0.33 -2.52
N PRO A 107 7.66 -0.84 -1.88
CA PRO A 107 6.48 -1.70 -1.96
C PRO A 107 5.20 -1.02 -1.47
N MET A 108 5.29 -0.20 -0.41
CA MET A 108 4.15 0.55 0.11
C MET A 108 3.61 1.55 -0.91
N ASP A 109 4.50 2.32 -1.53
CA ASP A 109 4.12 3.32 -2.52
C ASP A 109 3.47 2.66 -3.75
N VAL A 110 4.03 1.56 -4.24
CA VAL A 110 3.45 0.80 -5.36
C VAL A 110 2.09 0.23 -4.98
N ALA A 111 1.96 -0.38 -3.80
CA ALA A 111 0.71 -0.98 -3.36
C ALA A 111 -0.43 0.04 -3.26
N LYS A 112 -0.16 1.22 -2.71
CA LYS A 112 -1.12 2.33 -2.65
C LYS A 112 -1.56 2.77 -4.05
N ALA A 113 -0.60 2.95 -4.95
CA ALA A 113 -0.87 3.33 -6.34
C ALA A 113 -1.69 2.25 -7.08
N VAL A 114 -1.36 0.98 -6.92
CA VAL A 114 -2.12 -0.14 -7.48
C VAL A 114 -3.55 -0.15 -6.96
N GLY A 115 -3.72 0.09 -5.65
CA GLY A 115 -5.05 0.16 -5.04
C GLY A 115 -5.96 1.21 -5.67
N VAL A 116 -5.39 2.33 -6.10
CA VAL A 116 -6.11 3.39 -6.83
C VAL A 116 -6.40 2.97 -8.26
N VAL A 117 -5.36 2.65 -9.00
CA VAL A 117 -5.45 2.41 -10.46
C VAL A 117 -6.25 1.16 -10.79
N ALA A 118 -6.13 0.09 -10.01
CA ALA A 118 -6.93 -1.12 -10.21
C ALA A 118 -8.42 -0.87 -10.02
N LYS A 119 -8.79 0.05 -9.14
CA LYS A 119 -10.19 0.34 -8.86
C LYS A 119 -10.81 1.36 -9.81
N TYR A 120 -10.06 2.42 -10.12
CA TYR A 120 -10.59 3.57 -10.86
C TYR A 120 -10.08 3.69 -12.29
N GLY A 121 -9.07 2.90 -12.65
CA GLY A 121 -8.52 2.91 -14.00
C GLY A 121 -7.53 4.04 -14.27
N GLY A 122 -7.13 4.16 -15.54
CA GLY A 122 -6.19 5.17 -15.99
C GLY A 122 -4.74 4.88 -15.61
N SER A 123 -3.97 5.93 -15.41
CA SER A 123 -2.59 5.88 -14.95
C SER A 123 -2.48 6.52 -13.57
N VAL A 124 -1.47 6.13 -12.80
CA VAL A 124 -1.18 6.79 -11.51
C VAL A 124 -0.95 8.29 -11.67
N THR A 125 -0.48 8.73 -12.83
CA THR A 125 -0.29 10.17 -13.14
C THR A 125 -1.59 10.97 -13.12
N ASP A 126 -2.73 10.33 -13.35
CA ASP A 126 -4.05 10.98 -13.32
C ASP A 126 -4.47 11.37 -11.89
N TYR A 127 -3.82 10.79 -10.89
CA TYR A 127 -4.13 11.01 -9.48
C TYR A 127 -3.06 11.85 -8.75
N GLU A 128 -2.13 12.43 -9.50
CA GLU A 128 -1.10 13.32 -8.95
C GLU A 128 -1.71 14.52 -8.25
N GLY A 129 -1.15 14.87 -7.09
CA GLY A 129 -1.61 15.98 -6.28
C GLY A 129 -2.51 15.54 -5.14
N ALA A 130 -3.25 16.49 -4.59
CA ALA A 130 -4.06 16.27 -3.40
C ALA A 130 -5.53 16.00 -3.74
N HIS A 131 -6.10 14.98 -3.08
CA HIS A 131 -7.55 14.69 -3.11
C HIS A 131 -8.10 14.38 -4.51
N LYS A 132 -7.30 13.74 -5.35
CA LYS A 132 -7.69 13.30 -6.69
C LYS A 132 -8.29 11.90 -6.75
N VAL A 133 -8.15 11.13 -5.67
CA VAL A 133 -8.69 9.77 -5.59
C VAL A 133 -10.18 9.86 -5.31
N PRO A 134 -11.04 9.24 -6.15
CA PRO A 134 -12.50 9.46 -6.08
C PRO A 134 -13.19 8.87 -4.85
N GLY A 135 -12.59 7.90 -4.18
CA GLY A 135 -13.19 7.22 -3.04
C GLY A 135 -12.32 6.07 -2.53
N PRO A 136 -12.88 5.11 -1.80
CA PRO A 136 -12.14 3.96 -1.27
C PRO A 136 -11.38 3.21 -2.35
N ILE A 137 -10.16 2.77 -2.03
CA ILE A 137 -9.31 1.97 -2.90
C ILE A 137 -9.49 0.48 -2.62
N VAL A 138 -8.80 -0.37 -3.39
CA VAL A 138 -8.65 -1.78 -3.05
C VAL A 138 -8.14 -1.91 -1.62
N PRO A 139 -8.75 -2.76 -0.77
CA PRO A 139 -8.32 -2.93 0.62
C PRO A 139 -6.84 -3.30 0.73
N LEU A 140 -6.14 -2.67 1.66
CA LEU A 140 -4.69 -2.74 1.80
C LEU A 140 -4.30 -3.07 3.23
N ILE A 141 -3.50 -4.12 3.40
CA ILE A 141 -2.81 -4.46 4.64
C ILE A 141 -1.33 -4.12 4.47
N ALA A 142 -0.80 -3.28 5.34
CA ALA A 142 0.61 -2.88 5.30
C ALA A 142 1.43 -3.62 6.36
N ILE A 143 2.54 -4.21 5.94
CA ILE A 143 3.51 -4.90 6.82
C ILE A 143 4.88 -4.30 6.58
N PRO A 144 5.23 -3.21 7.28
CA PRO A 144 6.52 -2.55 7.09
C PRO A 144 7.66 -3.37 7.71
N THR A 145 8.81 -3.36 7.05
CA THR A 145 10.03 -4.04 7.49
C THR A 145 11.18 -3.09 7.77
N THR A 146 11.00 -1.80 7.48
CA THR A 146 11.98 -0.75 7.74
C THR A 146 11.41 0.27 8.71
N ALA A 147 12.16 0.56 9.77
CA ALA A 147 11.80 1.62 10.71
C ALA A 147 12.00 3.01 10.06
N GLY A 148 11.12 3.94 10.36
CA GLY A 148 11.30 5.35 10.07
C GLY A 148 10.70 5.89 8.78
N THR A 149 10.19 5.07 7.87
CA THR A 149 9.50 5.58 6.67
C THR A 149 8.09 6.08 6.98
N GLY A 150 7.42 5.47 7.96
CA GLY A 150 6.05 5.79 8.34
C GLY A 150 5.02 5.55 7.24
N SER A 151 5.39 4.87 6.16
CA SER A 151 4.55 4.69 4.97
C SER A 151 3.26 3.92 5.25
N GLU A 152 3.28 3.07 6.28
CA GLU A 152 2.11 2.30 6.75
C GLU A 152 1.01 3.17 7.38
N VAL A 153 1.36 4.39 7.77
CA VAL A 153 0.45 5.34 8.43
C VAL A 153 0.34 6.66 7.68
N THR A 154 0.84 6.76 6.46
CA THR A 154 0.80 7.98 5.66
C THR A 154 -0.18 7.90 4.50
N ALA A 155 -0.69 9.07 4.12
CA ALA A 155 -1.62 9.26 3.01
C ALA A 155 -0.90 9.61 1.70
N PHE A 156 0.38 9.24 1.56
CA PHE A 156 1.20 9.57 0.40
C PHE A 156 1.63 8.32 -0.35
N SER A 157 1.79 8.47 -1.67
CA SER A 157 2.51 7.55 -2.55
C SER A 157 3.39 8.37 -3.48
N VAL A 158 4.69 8.05 -3.51
CA VAL A 158 5.67 8.74 -4.34
C VAL A 158 6.15 7.81 -5.44
N ILE A 159 5.90 8.21 -6.68
CA ILE A 159 6.20 7.41 -7.87
C ILE A 159 7.04 8.26 -8.84
N THR A 160 8.07 7.66 -9.42
CA THR A 160 8.93 8.33 -10.40
C THR A 160 8.31 8.27 -11.80
N ASP A 161 8.08 9.42 -12.38
CA ASP A 161 7.68 9.56 -13.79
C ASP A 161 8.93 9.86 -14.63
N HIS A 162 9.46 8.83 -15.30
CA HIS A 162 10.67 8.96 -16.11
C HIS A 162 10.42 9.81 -17.37
N SER A 163 9.19 9.87 -17.88
CA SER A 163 8.87 10.69 -19.06
C SER A 163 9.04 12.18 -18.80
N ARG A 164 8.83 12.61 -17.55
CA ARG A 164 9.00 13.99 -17.09
C ARG A 164 10.25 14.21 -16.24
N ASN A 165 11.02 13.16 -15.98
CA ASN A 165 12.13 13.16 -15.02
C ASN A 165 11.74 13.78 -13.67
N TYR A 166 10.63 13.32 -13.12
CA TYR A 166 9.94 13.96 -12.01
C TYR A 166 9.36 12.91 -11.05
N LYS A 167 9.42 13.18 -9.74
CA LYS A 167 8.73 12.38 -8.71
C LYS A 167 7.35 12.96 -8.47
N LEU A 168 6.32 12.24 -8.88
CA LEU A 168 4.95 12.61 -8.57
C LEU A 168 4.52 12.09 -7.20
N THR A 169 3.66 12.83 -6.54
CA THR A 169 3.07 12.44 -5.26
C THR A 169 1.56 12.37 -5.40
N VAL A 170 1.00 11.25 -4.99
CA VAL A 170 -0.44 11.10 -4.77
C VAL A 170 -0.71 11.29 -3.29
N PHE A 171 -1.53 12.27 -2.95
CA PHE A 171 -1.97 12.52 -1.59
C PHE A 171 -3.47 12.33 -1.47
N SER A 172 -3.90 11.38 -0.63
CA SER A 172 -5.31 11.17 -0.32
C SER A 172 -5.44 10.32 0.94
N TYR A 173 -6.37 10.63 1.79
CA TYR A 173 -6.70 9.77 2.94
C TYR A 173 -7.25 8.40 2.52
N GLU A 174 -7.77 8.31 1.31
CA GLU A 174 -8.28 7.06 0.74
C GLU A 174 -7.20 6.01 0.52
N ILE A 175 -5.93 6.39 0.39
CA ILE A 175 -4.81 5.46 0.16
C ILE A 175 -4.15 4.97 1.44
N LEU A 176 -4.61 5.40 2.60
CA LEU A 176 -4.14 4.86 3.88
C LEU A 176 -4.45 3.37 3.96
N PRO A 177 -3.48 2.54 4.35
CA PRO A 177 -3.74 1.13 4.61
C PRO A 177 -4.81 0.97 5.67
N LYS A 178 -5.73 0.05 5.45
CA LYS A 178 -6.81 -0.22 6.42
C LYS A 178 -6.29 -0.91 7.68
N TYR A 179 -5.30 -1.77 7.52
CA TYR A 179 -4.63 -2.48 8.59
C TYR A 179 -3.12 -2.33 8.44
N ALA A 180 -2.41 -2.22 9.56
CA ALA A 180 -0.96 -2.26 9.61
C ALA A 180 -0.50 -3.29 10.65
N ILE A 181 0.50 -4.08 10.28
CA ILE A 181 1.13 -5.08 11.16
C ILE A 181 2.59 -4.66 11.35
N LEU A 182 2.94 -4.27 12.56
CA LEU A 182 4.29 -3.86 12.96
C LEU A 182 4.93 -5.01 13.78
N ASP A 183 5.82 -5.77 13.13
CA ASP A 183 6.50 -6.93 13.73
C ASP A 183 7.93 -6.61 14.13
#